data_0ab1a5ad4271a7291ecb7221e146ab24
#
_entry.id   0ab1a5ad4271a7291ecb7221e146ab24
#
_cell.length_a   1.000
_cell.length_b   1.000
_cell.length_c   1.000
_cell.angle_alpha   90.00
_cell.angle_beta   90.00
_cell.angle_gamma   90.00
#
_symmetry.space_group_name_H-M   'P 1'
#
loop_
_entity.id
_entity.type
_entity.pdbx_description
1 polymer ?
#
loop_
_entity_poly.entity_id
_entity_poly.type
_entity_poly.pdbx_seq_one_letter_code
_entity_poly.pdbx_strand_id
1 'polypeptide(L)' 'MKIAIIDDEEKDREEVKDALIPYLHTLDFKTELCEYKSAEEFLEHFEKDEFDICFMDI' A
#
# COMPACT_ATOMS: atom_id res chain seq x y z
N MET A 1 -5.77 9.36 3.74
CA MET A 1 -5.38 8.71 2.47
C MET A 1 -5.10 7.24 2.72
N LYS A 2 -5.54 6.40 1.83
CA LYS A 2 -5.34 4.96 1.95
C LYS A 2 -4.46 4.46 0.81
N ILE A 3 -3.38 3.76 1.16
CA ILE A 3 -2.38 3.29 0.21
C ILE A 3 -2.28 1.78 0.27
N ALA A 4 -2.34 1.10 -0.87
CA ALA A 4 -2.18 -0.34 -0.96
C ALA A 4 -0.80 -0.67 -1.51
N ILE A 5 -0.16 -1.68 -0.92
CA ILE A 5 1.13 -2.18 -1.36
C ILE A 5 0.95 -3.67 -1.66
N ILE A 6 1.08 -4.04 -2.93
CA ILE A 6 0.86 -5.41 -3.39
C ILE A 6 2.16 -5.98 -3.95
N ASP A 7 2.69 -7.00 -3.30
CA ASP A 7 3.92 -7.67 -3.71
C ASP A 7 3.96 -9.03 -3.02
N ASP A 8 4.37 -10.07 -3.72
CA ASP A 8 4.45 -11.41 -3.16
C ASP A 8 5.63 -11.59 -2.22
N GLU A 9 6.61 -10.68 -2.26
CA GLU A 9 7.77 -10.72 -1.40
C GLU A 9 7.59 -9.75 -0.22
N GLU A 10 7.58 -10.30 0.99
CA GLU A 10 7.46 -9.47 2.19
C GLU A 10 8.57 -8.44 2.30
N LYS A 11 9.78 -8.84 1.94
CA LYS A 11 10.94 -7.94 1.98
C LYS A 11 10.73 -6.72 1.08
N ASP A 12 10.17 -6.92 -0.10
CA ASP A 12 9.93 -5.84 -1.04
C ASP A 12 8.84 -4.91 -0.52
N ARG A 13 7.79 -5.47 0.10
CA ARG A 13 6.75 -4.66 0.71
C ARG A 13 7.32 -3.77 1.81
N GLU A 14 8.23 -4.33 2.62
CA GLU A 14 8.88 -3.59 3.69
C GLU A 14 9.74 -2.45 3.15
N GLU A 15 10.45 -2.68 2.05
CA GLU A 15 11.27 -1.66 1.42
C GLU A 15 10.41 -0.49 0.93
N VAL A 16 9.26 -0.79 0.34
CA VAL A 16 8.34 0.25 -0.11
C VAL A 16 7.80 1.05 1.06
N LYS A 17 7.40 0.35 2.13
CA LYS A 17 6.93 1.02 3.35
C LYS A 17 7.99 1.95 3.92
N ASP A 18 9.22 1.47 4.04
CA ASP A 18 10.30 2.25 4.61
C ASP A 18 10.60 3.49 3.78
N ALA A 19 10.46 3.38 2.46
CA ALA A 19 10.64 4.53 1.57
C ALA A 19 9.51 5.55 1.70
N LEU A 20 8.31 5.09 2.00
CA LEU A 20 7.14 5.96 2.10
C LEU A 20 7.00 6.67 3.45
N ILE A 21 7.42 6.05 4.53
CA ILE A 21 7.23 6.60 5.87
C ILE A 21 7.70 8.05 6.02
N PRO A 22 8.90 8.43 5.55
CA PRO A 22 9.32 9.82 5.68
C PRO A 22 8.40 10.82 4.97
N TYR A 23 7.83 10.43 3.84
CA TYR A 23 6.89 11.28 3.13
C TYR A 23 5.57 11.40 3.85
N LEU A 24 5.10 10.29 4.43
CA LEU A 24 3.83 10.27 5.15
C LEU A 24 3.86 11.20 6.36
N HIS A 25 5.00 11.33 6.99
CA HIS A 25 5.16 12.22 8.14
C HIS A 25 5.05 13.70 7.77
N THR A 26 5.23 14.03 6.50
CA THR A 26 5.12 15.41 6.04
C THR A 26 3.70 15.81 5.62
N LEU A 27 2.80 14.84 5.57
CA LEU A 27 1.42 15.09 5.16
C LEU A 27 0.57 15.49 6.37
N ASP A 28 -0.36 16.41 6.13
CA ASP A 28 -1.24 16.92 7.18
C ASP A 28 -2.50 16.10 7.37
N PHE A 29 -2.63 14.99 6.65
CA PHE A 29 -3.81 14.14 6.76
C PHE A 29 -3.41 12.71 7.11
N LYS A 30 -4.36 12.02 7.70
CA LYS A 30 -4.16 10.65 8.15
C LYS A 30 -3.92 9.71 6.98
N THR A 31 -2.93 8.86 7.10
CA THR A 31 -2.58 7.90 6.05
C THR A 31 -2.59 6.49 6.61
N GLU A 32 -3.14 5.56 5.84
CA GLU A 32 -3.24 4.16 6.20
C GLU A 32 -2.56 3.31 5.13
N LEU A 33 -1.67 2.41 5.56
CA LEU A 33 -0.97 1.50 4.66
C LEU A 33 -1.56 0.10 4.78
N CYS A 34 -1.92 -0.49 3.65
CA CYS A 34 -2.47 -1.85 3.60
C CYS A 34 -1.58 -2.71 2.71
N GLU A 35 -1.20 -3.89 3.19
CA GLU A 35 -0.32 -4.79 2.46
C GLU A 35 -1.07 -6.02 1.97
N TYR A 36 -0.76 -6.46 0.76
CA TYR A 36 -1.34 -7.66 0.17
C TYR A 36 -0.25 -8.48 -0.51
N LYS A 37 -0.34 -9.79 -0.41
CA LYS A 37 0.66 -10.72 -0.95
C LYS A 37 0.48 -10.97 -2.44
N SER A 38 -0.70 -10.73 -2.96
CA SER A 38 -1.01 -11.00 -4.37
C SER A 38 -2.11 -10.07 -4.86
N ALA A 39 -2.20 -9.95 -6.17
CA ALA A 39 -3.27 -9.17 -6.78
C ALA A 39 -4.63 -9.79 -6.46
N GLU A 40 -4.70 -11.12 -6.37
CA GLU A 40 -5.94 -11.82 -6.02
C GLU A 40 -6.42 -11.44 -4.63
N GLU A 41 -5.51 -11.44 -3.65
CA GLU A 41 -5.84 -11.04 -2.29
C GLU A 41 -6.30 -9.59 -2.25
N PHE A 42 -5.60 -8.71 -2.98
CA PHE A 42 -5.98 -7.31 -3.07
C PHE A 42 -7.39 -7.15 -3.63
N LEU A 43 -7.71 -7.86 -4.71
CA LEU A 43 -9.02 -7.77 -5.35
C LEU A 43 -10.15 -8.25 -4.45
N GLU A 44 -9.89 -9.22 -3.58
CA GLU A 44 -10.89 -9.70 -2.62
C GLU A 44 -11.27 -8.62 -1.62
N HIS A 45 -10.36 -7.70 -1.34
CA HIS A 45 -10.57 -6.62 -0.37
C HIS A 45 -10.77 -5.27 -1.03
N PHE A 46 -10.71 -5.23 -2.35
CA PHE A 46 -10.85 -4.00 -3.08
C PHE A 46 -12.30 -3.51 -3.08
N GLU A 47 -12.48 -2.27 -2.66
CA GLU A 47 -13.75 -1.60 -2.77
C GLU A 47 -13.51 -0.32 -3.56
N LYS A 48 -14.41 -0.01 -4.47
CA LYS A 48 -14.28 1.18 -5.30
C LYS A 48 -14.14 2.41 -4.42
N ASP A 49 -13.14 3.22 -4.74
CA ASP A 49 -12.85 4.47 -4.02
C ASP A 49 -12.26 4.28 -2.63
N GLU A 50 -11.87 3.05 -2.28
CA GLU A 50 -11.25 2.81 -0.99
C GLU A 50 -9.78 3.22 -0.96
N PHE A 51 -9.05 2.96 -2.06
CA PHE A 51 -7.63 3.26 -2.11
C PHE A 51 -7.33 4.47 -2.98
N ASP A 52 -6.47 5.35 -2.48
CA ASP A 52 -6.02 6.52 -3.22
C ASP A 52 -4.81 6.21 -4.09
N ILE A 53 -3.93 5.35 -3.60
CA ILE A 53 -2.70 4.98 -4.31
C ILE A 53 -2.47 3.48 -4.16
N CYS A 54 -2.02 2.84 -5.24
CA CYS A 54 -1.65 1.42 -5.21
C CYS A 54 -0.24 1.25 -5.77
N PHE A 55 0.62 0.59 -5.02
CA PHE A 55 1.94 0.17 -5.49
C PHE A 55 1.84 -1.31 -5.77
N MET A 56 1.96 -1.68 -7.03
CA MET A 56 1.82 -3.07 -7.44
C MET A 56 3.05 -3.53 -8.21
N ASP A 57 3.68 -4.59 -7.74
CA ASP A 57 4.78 -5.23 -8.43
C ASP A 57 4.22 -6.43 -9.19
N ILE A 58 4.54 -6.49 -10.46
CA ILE A 58 4.05 -7.55 -11.35
C ILE A 58 5.17 -8.50 -11.71
#